data_08f391faaaf087b722ac391adb10d205
#
_entry.id   08f391faaaf087b722ac391adb10d205
#
_cell.length_a   1.000
_cell.length_b   1.000
_cell.length_c   1.000
_cell.angle_alpha   90.00
_cell.angle_beta   90.00
_cell.angle_gamma   90.00
#
_symmetry.space_group_name_H-M   'P 1'
#
loop_
_entity.id
_entity.type
_entity.pdbx_description
1 polymer ?
#
loop_
_entity_poly.entity_id
_entity_poly.type
_entity_poly.pdbx_seq_one_letter_code
_entity_poly.pdbx_strand_id
1 'polypeptide(L)'
;MGKIHDAEVASFELQYFKADGKTRLRTERLDIPGKTFRKEGLGKDVTDKFLSGLPGIQKEGCDGLITSARWVVHRMPKHTRTVCLEFFGNAKDAVPSIVEIKDFMFAEQKRSGVLLAGLEHLDDRYLKAVGYATKSKRGAQVQAGSSSTVPKMVLFGDIAGDDADAVARATSEVVRIANSRHGEGFIAISPEARKKFWLDRKRTAAISKHTNAFKINEDVVIPLPRMAEYTDGIERINIELSL
;
A
#
# COMPACT_ATOMS: atom_id res chain seq x y z
N MET A 1 -10.34 20.34 9.12
CA MET A 1 -11.17 19.20 9.56
C MET A 1 -10.22 18.19 10.19
N GLY A 2 -10.36 17.91 11.48
CA GLY A 2 -9.49 16.96 12.21
C GLY A 2 -9.80 15.52 11.80
N LYS A 3 -8.87 14.63 12.03
CA LYS A 3 -9.07 13.20 11.85
C LYS A 3 -9.73 12.62 13.12
N ILE A 4 -10.62 11.65 12.96
CA ILE A 4 -11.36 11.07 14.09
C ILE A 4 -10.44 10.46 15.15
N HIS A 5 -9.32 9.87 14.75
CA HIS A 5 -8.36 9.27 15.67
C HIS A 5 -7.49 10.29 16.46
N ASP A 6 -7.49 11.56 16.02
CA ASP A 6 -6.79 12.65 16.73
C ASP A 6 -7.71 13.30 17.80
N ALA A 7 -9.00 12.95 17.80
CA ALA A 7 -9.93 13.42 18.79
C ALA A 7 -9.80 12.64 20.11
N GLU A 8 -9.98 13.29 21.25
CA GLU A 8 -10.07 12.59 22.52
C GLU A 8 -11.26 11.65 22.54
N VAL A 9 -12.41 12.13 22.09
CA VAL A 9 -13.66 11.37 21.97
C VAL A 9 -14.33 11.67 20.63
N ALA A 10 -14.80 10.63 19.97
CA ALA A 10 -15.70 10.70 18.82
C ALA A 10 -17.12 10.42 19.31
N SER A 11 -18.03 11.39 19.14
CA SER A 11 -19.43 11.25 19.56
C SER A 11 -20.34 10.98 18.35
N PHE A 12 -21.20 10.00 18.49
CA PHE A 12 -22.17 9.60 17.47
C PHE A 12 -23.59 9.71 18.04
N GLU A 13 -24.51 10.19 17.21
CA GLU A 13 -25.94 10.11 17.47
C GLU A 13 -26.53 8.94 16.68
N LEU A 14 -27.05 7.96 17.39
CA LEU A 14 -27.69 6.77 16.82
C LEU A 14 -29.20 6.95 16.87
N GLN A 15 -29.84 6.99 15.72
CA GLN A 15 -31.30 7.07 15.59
C GLN A 15 -31.85 5.72 15.14
N TYR A 16 -32.74 5.17 15.92
CA TYR A 16 -33.43 3.90 15.64
C TYR A 16 -34.80 4.16 15.06
N PHE A 17 -35.15 3.49 13.97
CA PHE A 17 -36.41 3.61 13.29
C PHE A 17 -37.14 2.27 13.24
N LYS A 18 -38.50 2.30 13.10
CA LYS A 18 -39.28 1.13 12.73
C LYS A 18 -38.91 0.68 11.31
N ALA A 19 -39.42 -0.50 10.91
CA ALA A 19 -39.21 -1.04 9.57
C ALA A 19 -39.76 -0.14 8.44
N ASP A 20 -40.65 0.81 8.78
CA ASP A 20 -41.15 1.82 7.84
C ASP A 20 -40.12 2.88 7.44
N GLY A 21 -38.98 2.90 8.12
CA GLY A 21 -37.90 3.87 7.90
C GLY A 21 -38.24 5.32 8.25
N LYS A 22 -39.38 5.58 8.82
CA LYS A 22 -39.92 6.94 9.12
C LYS A 22 -40.19 7.17 10.61
N THR A 23 -40.74 6.18 11.27
CA THR A 23 -41.11 6.29 12.69
C THR A 23 -39.86 6.07 13.55
N ARG A 24 -39.35 7.16 14.12
CA ARG A 24 -38.20 7.09 15.06
C ARG A 24 -38.63 6.47 16.38
N LEU A 25 -37.94 5.43 16.83
CA LEU A 25 -38.19 4.73 18.10
C LEU A 25 -37.43 5.38 19.24
N ARG A 26 -36.15 5.65 19.06
CA ARG A 26 -35.29 6.24 20.06
C ARG A 26 -34.06 6.88 19.44
N THR A 27 -33.35 7.69 20.23
CA THR A 27 -32.04 8.25 19.91
C THR A 27 -31.12 7.92 21.07
N GLU A 28 -29.91 7.49 20.75
CA GLU A 28 -28.85 7.22 21.73
C GLU A 28 -27.58 7.99 21.35
N ARG A 29 -26.83 8.44 22.34
CA ARG A 29 -25.49 8.97 22.16
C ARG A 29 -24.47 7.86 22.44
N LEU A 30 -23.52 7.69 21.54
CA LEU A 30 -22.41 6.78 21.68
C LEU A 30 -21.09 7.56 21.62
N ASP A 31 -20.32 7.50 22.66
CA ASP A 31 -19.01 8.15 22.76
C ASP A 31 -17.91 7.07 22.68
N ILE A 32 -16.99 7.21 21.73
CA ILE A 32 -15.89 6.27 21.50
C ILE A 32 -14.56 7.04 21.54
N PRO A 33 -13.55 6.60 22.33
CA PRO A 33 -12.25 7.24 22.32
C PRO A 33 -11.64 7.28 20.93
N GLY A 34 -11.17 8.44 20.48
CA GLY A 34 -10.65 8.62 19.12
C GLY A 34 -9.50 7.68 18.79
N LYS A 35 -8.61 7.40 19.77
CA LYS A 35 -7.51 6.44 19.62
C LYS A 35 -7.95 5.02 19.20
N THR A 36 -9.21 4.65 19.43
CA THR A 36 -9.76 3.34 19.05
C THR A 36 -9.84 3.17 17.52
N PHE A 37 -9.90 4.30 16.77
CA PHE A 37 -10.01 4.29 15.32
C PHE A 37 -8.66 4.13 14.59
N ARG A 38 -7.53 4.12 15.32
CA ARG A 38 -6.20 3.89 14.76
C ARG A 38 -5.32 3.16 15.75
N LYS A 39 -4.67 2.10 15.29
CA LYS A 39 -3.65 1.42 16.07
C LYS A 39 -2.31 2.15 15.88
N GLU A 40 -1.67 2.50 16.99
CA GLU A 40 -0.37 3.15 17.01
C GLU A 40 0.69 2.31 16.28
N GLY A 41 1.55 2.97 15.52
CA GLY A 41 2.67 2.36 14.79
C GLY A 41 2.31 1.71 13.46
N LEU A 42 1.04 1.53 13.12
CA LEU A 42 0.63 0.88 11.87
C LEU A 42 0.35 1.84 10.71
N GLY A 43 0.21 3.15 10.98
CA GLY A 43 0.00 4.17 9.94
C GLY A 43 -1.34 4.12 9.20
N LYS A 44 -2.14 3.07 9.39
CA LYS A 44 -3.48 2.90 8.82
C LYS A 44 -4.55 3.06 9.89
N ASP A 45 -5.73 3.55 9.47
CA ASP A 45 -6.91 3.50 10.32
C ASP A 45 -7.34 2.04 10.44
N VAL A 46 -7.45 1.57 11.67
CA VAL A 46 -7.92 0.23 12.00
C VAL A 46 -9.35 0.36 12.47
N THR A 47 -10.25 -0.31 11.81
CA THR A 47 -11.60 -0.45 12.33
C THR A 47 -11.60 -1.55 13.36
N ASP A 48 -11.89 -1.20 14.60
CA ASP A 48 -12.22 -2.19 15.61
C ASP A 48 -13.52 -2.87 15.22
N LYS A 49 -13.51 -4.18 15.09
CA LYS A 49 -14.71 -4.99 14.82
C LYS A 49 -15.78 -4.82 15.93
N PHE A 50 -15.41 -4.24 17.05
CA PHE A 50 -16.22 -4.06 18.25
C PHE A 50 -16.59 -2.59 18.52
N LEU A 51 -16.70 -1.74 17.49
CA LEU A 51 -17.12 -0.34 17.65
C LEU A 51 -18.59 -0.21 18.12
N SER A 52 -18.94 -0.94 19.17
CA SER A 52 -20.24 -0.85 19.85
C SER A 52 -21.45 -0.91 18.88
N GLY A 53 -21.33 -1.69 17.79
CA GLY A 53 -22.35 -1.84 16.77
C GLY A 53 -22.39 -0.75 15.70
N LEU A 54 -21.44 0.18 15.68
CA LEU A 54 -21.33 1.10 14.57
C LEU A 54 -20.88 0.36 13.29
N PRO A 55 -21.55 0.60 12.15
CA PRO A 55 -21.07 0.11 10.87
C PRO A 55 -19.66 0.64 10.58
N GLY A 56 -18.80 -0.21 10.08
CA GLY A 56 -17.41 0.16 9.81
C GLY A 56 -16.81 -0.63 8.66
N ILE A 57 -15.57 -0.29 8.34
CA ILE A 57 -14.78 -1.01 7.33
C ILE A 57 -14.39 -2.38 7.89
N GLN A 58 -14.24 -3.39 7.03
CA GLN A 58 -13.80 -4.75 7.37
C GLN A 58 -14.75 -5.52 8.32
N LYS A 59 -16.02 -5.17 8.34
CA LYS A 59 -17.05 -5.89 9.10
C LYS A 59 -17.80 -6.93 8.27
N GLU A 60 -17.46 -7.02 6.98
CA GLU A 60 -17.88 -8.10 6.07
C GLU A 60 -19.39 -8.32 6.03
N GLY A 61 -20.16 -7.23 6.12
CA GLY A 61 -21.62 -7.25 6.07
C GLY A 61 -22.33 -7.72 7.34
N CYS A 62 -21.59 -7.99 8.43
CA CYS A 62 -22.23 -8.47 9.68
C CYS A 62 -23.05 -7.42 10.41
N ASP A 63 -22.84 -6.11 10.12
CA ASP A 63 -23.57 -5.02 10.80
C ASP A 63 -24.72 -4.45 9.94
N GLY A 64 -24.77 -4.76 8.66
CA GLY A 64 -25.78 -4.22 7.75
C GLY A 64 -25.23 -3.92 6.36
N LEU A 65 -26.07 -3.24 5.56
CA LEU A 65 -25.73 -2.83 4.19
C LEU A 65 -25.50 -1.33 4.14
N ILE A 66 -24.41 -0.90 3.52
CA ILE A 66 -24.14 0.51 3.24
C ILE A 66 -24.89 0.87 1.95
N THR A 67 -25.92 1.70 2.07
CA THR A 67 -26.76 2.12 0.93
C THR A 67 -26.26 3.41 0.28
N SER A 68 -25.53 4.24 1.01
CA SER A 68 -24.91 5.46 0.49
C SER A 68 -23.71 5.86 1.33
N ALA A 69 -22.77 6.57 0.72
CA ALA A 69 -21.59 7.10 1.41
C ALA A 69 -21.23 8.48 0.88
N ARG A 70 -20.75 9.35 1.77
CA ARG A 70 -20.17 10.65 1.40
C ARG A 70 -18.67 10.58 1.63
N TRP A 71 -17.88 10.80 0.56
CA TRP A 71 -16.45 10.72 0.58
C TRP A 71 -15.80 12.09 0.63
N VAL A 72 -14.81 12.25 1.48
CA VAL A 72 -13.86 13.38 1.42
C VAL A 72 -12.69 12.94 0.55
N VAL A 73 -12.49 13.60 -0.56
CA VAL A 73 -11.43 13.27 -1.52
C VAL A 73 -10.34 14.34 -1.51
N HIS A 74 -9.16 13.97 -1.90
CA HIS A 74 -8.06 14.90 -2.11
C HIS A 74 -8.11 15.50 -3.52
N ARG A 75 -7.73 16.78 -3.64
CA ARG A 75 -7.51 17.38 -4.96
C ARG A 75 -6.37 16.67 -5.67
N MET A 76 -6.53 16.34 -6.94
CA MET A 76 -5.47 15.76 -7.74
C MET A 76 -4.26 16.70 -7.83
N PRO A 77 -3.05 16.24 -7.50
CA PRO A 77 -1.83 17.00 -7.70
C PRO A 77 -1.61 17.31 -9.19
N LYS A 78 -0.99 18.44 -9.48
CA LYS A 78 -0.73 18.88 -10.87
C LYS A 78 0.31 18.03 -11.58
N HIS A 79 1.31 17.56 -10.84
CA HIS A 79 2.44 16.78 -11.36
C HIS A 79 2.55 15.45 -10.66
N THR A 80 2.77 14.39 -11.42
CA THR A 80 2.98 13.05 -10.90
C THR A 80 4.04 12.35 -11.72
N ARG A 81 4.97 11.66 -11.05
CA ARG A 81 5.94 10.76 -11.66
C ARG A 81 5.80 9.38 -11.01
N THR A 82 5.92 8.33 -11.79
CA THR A 82 5.91 6.97 -11.27
C THR A 82 7.32 6.44 -11.21
N VAL A 83 7.70 5.88 -10.06
CA VAL A 83 8.95 5.15 -9.90
C VAL A 83 8.70 3.64 -10.00
N CYS A 84 9.67 2.94 -10.57
CA CYS A 84 9.78 1.49 -10.54
C CYS A 84 11.18 1.16 -10.02
N LEU A 85 11.26 0.49 -8.87
CA LEU A 85 12.52 0.17 -8.20
C LEU A 85 12.66 -1.35 -8.19
N GLU A 86 13.66 -1.86 -8.91
CA GLU A 86 13.97 -3.28 -9.03
C GLU A 86 15.10 -3.66 -8.08
N PHE A 87 14.91 -4.66 -7.23
CA PHE A 87 15.91 -5.18 -6.31
C PHE A 87 16.26 -6.63 -6.65
N PHE A 88 17.55 -6.90 -6.86
CA PHE A 88 18.04 -8.20 -7.33
C PHE A 88 18.65 -9.07 -6.21
N GLY A 89 18.96 -8.48 -5.05
CA GLY A 89 19.39 -9.18 -3.84
C GLY A 89 18.25 -9.85 -3.08
N ASN A 90 18.51 -10.29 -1.86
CA ASN A 90 17.45 -10.80 -1.00
C ASN A 90 16.40 -9.71 -0.71
N ALA A 91 15.13 -10.10 -0.61
CA ALA A 91 14.06 -9.16 -0.32
C ALA A 91 14.32 -8.36 0.97
N LYS A 92 14.90 -9.02 2.00
CA LYS A 92 15.28 -8.38 3.27
C LYS A 92 16.32 -7.25 3.11
N ASP A 93 17.19 -7.33 2.10
CA ASP A 93 18.23 -6.31 1.87
C ASP A 93 17.63 -5.01 1.31
N ALA A 94 16.42 -5.07 0.76
CA ALA A 94 15.69 -3.90 0.28
C ALA A 94 14.92 -3.14 1.39
N VAL A 95 14.63 -3.80 2.52
CA VAL A 95 13.85 -3.20 3.62
C VAL A 95 14.44 -1.89 4.14
N PRO A 96 15.78 -1.74 4.36
CA PRO A 96 16.35 -0.47 4.76
C PRO A 96 16.08 0.66 3.76
N SER A 97 16.09 0.36 2.44
CA SER A 97 15.74 1.35 1.41
C SER A 97 14.27 1.76 1.49
N ILE A 98 13.36 0.82 1.77
CA ILE A 98 11.93 1.11 1.93
C ILE A 98 11.70 2.05 3.12
N VAL A 99 12.35 1.77 4.25
CA VAL A 99 12.25 2.59 5.46
C VAL A 99 12.78 4.01 5.19
N GLU A 100 13.96 4.12 4.57
CA GLU A 100 14.58 5.41 4.25
C GLU A 100 13.74 6.21 3.23
N ILE A 101 13.20 5.57 2.19
CA ILE A 101 12.28 6.19 1.23
C ILE A 101 11.04 6.73 1.95
N LYS A 102 10.44 5.95 2.83
CA LYS A 102 9.28 6.37 3.62
C LYS A 102 9.61 7.59 4.47
N ASP A 103 10.71 7.54 5.22
CA ASP A 103 11.11 8.62 6.13
C ASP A 103 11.45 9.90 5.37
N PHE A 104 12.19 9.77 4.25
CA PHE A 104 12.47 10.87 3.33
C PHE A 104 11.18 11.49 2.79
N MET A 105 10.26 10.68 2.26
CA MET A 105 9.02 11.19 1.66
C MET A 105 8.09 11.83 2.68
N PHE A 106 8.05 11.36 3.93
CA PHE A 106 7.28 12.01 4.99
C PHE A 106 7.88 13.35 5.40
N ALA A 107 9.20 13.47 5.43
CA ALA A 107 9.87 14.75 5.64
C ALA A 107 9.62 15.70 4.46
N GLU A 108 9.72 15.20 3.23
CA GLU A 108 9.50 15.97 2.01
C GLU A 108 8.06 16.48 1.90
N GLN A 109 7.08 15.67 2.28
CA GLN A 109 5.68 16.08 2.33
C GLN A 109 5.45 17.28 3.26
N LYS A 110 6.11 17.29 4.41
CA LYS A 110 6.04 18.42 5.34
C LYS A 110 6.73 19.67 4.80
N ARG A 111 7.83 19.49 4.06
CA ARG A 111 8.66 20.58 3.54
C ARG A 111 8.09 21.25 2.29
N SER A 112 7.65 20.44 1.33
CA SER A 112 7.28 20.92 -0.02
C SER A 112 5.87 20.53 -0.47
N GLY A 113 5.16 19.72 0.33
CA GLY A 113 3.84 19.20 -0.05
C GLY A 113 3.90 18.05 -1.06
N VAL A 114 5.09 17.63 -1.48
CA VAL A 114 5.25 16.44 -2.34
C VAL A 114 4.98 15.18 -1.55
N LEU A 115 4.12 14.33 -2.06
CA LEU A 115 3.68 13.12 -1.38
C LEU A 115 4.02 11.86 -2.16
N LEU A 116 4.24 10.78 -1.44
CA LEU A 116 4.23 9.42 -1.97
C LEU A 116 2.78 8.93 -1.93
N ALA A 117 2.11 8.93 -3.09
CA ALA A 117 0.69 8.60 -3.18
C ALA A 117 0.40 7.11 -3.01
N GLY A 118 1.41 6.28 -3.18
CA GLY A 118 1.36 4.85 -2.96
C GLY A 118 2.71 4.21 -3.28
N LEU A 119 3.02 3.10 -2.62
CA LEU A 119 4.19 2.27 -2.90
C LEU A 119 3.76 0.81 -2.81
N GLU A 120 3.65 0.16 -3.96
CA GLU A 120 3.21 -1.23 -4.09
C GLU A 120 4.42 -2.15 -4.17
N HIS A 121 4.37 -3.26 -3.44
CA HIS A 121 5.39 -4.28 -3.43
C HIS A 121 4.94 -5.49 -4.26
N LEU A 122 5.80 -5.95 -5.16
CA LEU A 122 5.64 -7.17 -5.94
C LEU A 122 6.82 -8.09 -5.67
N ASP A 123 6.56 -9.30 -5.18
CA ASP A 123 7.57 -10.32 -4.94
C ASP A 123 7.96 -11.09 -6.22
N ASP A 124 9.00 -11.90 -6.15
CA ASP A 124 9.52 -12.66 -7.30
C ASP A 124 8.54 -13.72 -7.80
N ARG A 125 7.69 -14.28 -6.95
CA ARG A 125 6.66 -15.26 -7.35
C ARG A 125 5.60 -14.57 -8.20
N TYR A 126 5.14 -13.39 -7.75
CA TYR A 126 4.23 -12.57 -8.53
C TYR A 126 4.84 -12.16 -9.87
N LEU A 127 6.08 -11.67 -9.86
CA LEU A 127 6.79 -11.21 -11.05
C LEU A 127 6.92 -12.33 -12.10
N LYS A 128 7.24 -13.54 -11.67
CA LYS A 128 7.28 -14.73 -12.54
C LYS A 128 5.91 -15.08 -13.10
N ALA A 129 4.87 -15.07 -12.26
CA ALA A 129 3.50 -15.41 -12.64
C ALA A 129 2.92 -14.47 -13.71
N VAL A 130 3.25 -13.17 -13.65
CA VAL A 130 2.78 -12.18 -14.64
C VAL A 130 3.70 -12.02 -15.85
N GLY A 131 4.82 -12.76 -15.90
CA GLY A 131 5.82 -12.64 -16.97
C GLY A 131 6.48 -11.25 -16.99
N TYR A 132 6.85 -10.75 -15.80
CA TYR A 132 7.45 -9.43 -15.66
C TYR A 132 8.75 -9.31 -16.46
N ALA A 133 8.82 -8.30 -17.32
CA ALA A 133 10.05 -7.96 -18.03
C ALA A 133 10.82 -6.90 -17.23
N THR A 134 12.03 -7.27 -16.76
CA THR A 134 12.92 -6.33 -16.10
C THR A 134 13.24 -5.12 -16.98
N LYS A 135 13.33 -3.96 -16.41
CA LYS A 135 13.74 -2.71 -17.08
C LYS A 135 15.26 -2.52 -16.97
N SER A 136 15.89 -3.27 -16.06
CA SER A 136 17.33 -3.25 -15.82
C SER A 136 18.12 -3.88 -16.95
N LYS A 137 19.15 -3.19 -17.44
CA LYS A 137 20.13 -3.75 -18.37
C LYS A 137 21.05 -4.79 -17.69
N ARG A 138 21.28 -4.67 -16.36
CA ARG A 138 22.04 -5.67 -15.58
C ARG A 138 21.28 -7.00 -15.53
N GLY A 139 19.99 -6.97 -15.29
CA GLY A 139 19.15 -8.16 -15.35
C GLY A 139 19.17 -8.85 -16.71
N ALA A 140 19.26 -8.08 -17.80
CA ALA A 140 19.37 -8.61 -19.16
C ALA A 140 20.75 -9.23 -19.47
N GLN A 141 21.84 -8.73 -18.86
CA GLN A 141 23.21 -9.24 -19.07
C GLN A 141 23.53 -10.50 -18.25
N VAL A 142 22.82 -10.74 -17.15
CA VAL A 142 22.97 -11.97 -16.34
C VAL A 142 22.43 -13.22 -17.05
N GLN A 143 21.78 -13.07 -18.22
CA GLN A 143 21.31 -14.18 -19.04
C GLN A 143 22.42 -15.17 -19.54
N ALA A 144 23.69 -14.82 -19.45
CA ALA A 144 24.75 -15.67 -19.97
C ALA A 144 25.34 -16.67 -18.96
N GLY A 145 24.87 -16.69 -17.68
CA GLY A 145 25.47 -17.63 -16.71
C GLY A 145 24.86 -17.72 -15.31
N SER A 146 23.79 -17.02 -14.96
CA SER A 146 23.18 -17.08 -13.65
C SER A 146 21.65 -17.16 -13.69
N SER A 147 21.07 -17.85 -12.73
CA SER A 147 19.75 -18.45 -12.75
C SER A 147 18.54 -17.53 -12.57
N SER A 148 18.63 -16.21 -12.59
CA SER A 148 17.43 -15.37 -12.51
C SER A 148 17.62 -13.95 -13.06
N THR A 149 16.95 -13.67 -14.17
CA THR A 149 16.80 -12.34 -14.78
C THR A 149 15.65 -11.53 -14.14
N VAL A 150 14.89 -12.13 -13.25
CA VAL A 150 13.73 -11.53 -12.58
C VAL A 150 14.20 -10.93 -11.25
N PRO A 151 13.87 -9.65 -10.98
CA PRO A 151 14.12 -9.06 -9.67
C PRO A 151 13.48 -9.90 -8.55
N LYS A 152 14.09 -9.91 -7.38
CA LYS A 152 13.51 -10.54 -6.19
C LYS A 152 12.37 -9.71 -5.60
N MET A 153 12.39 -8.41 -5.85
CA MET A 153 11.36 -7.49 -5.43
C MET A 153 11.30 -6.30 -6.39
N VAL A 154 10.09 -5.85 -6.66
CA VAL A 154 9.85 -4.59 -7.38
C VAL A 154 8.91 -3.73 -6.56
N LEU A 155 9.25 -2.45 -6.45
CA LEU A 155 8.38 -1.44 -5.87
C LEU A 155 7.90 -0.50 -6.97
N PHE A 156 6.58 -0.27 -7.03
CA PHE A 156 5.97 0.77 -7.87
C PHE A 156 5.34 1.84 -6.98
N GLY A 157 5.57 3.09 -7.32
CA GLY A 157 5.00 4.20 -6.55
C GLY A 157 4.79 5.46 -7.36
N ASP A 158 3.78 6.23 -7.00
CA ASP A 158 3.54 7.55 -7.56
C ASP A 158 3.99 8.63 -6.57
N ILE A 159 4.86 9.53 -7.05
CA ILE A 159 5.31 10.72 -6.34
C ILE A 159 4.63 11.92 -6.98
N ALA A 160 3.88 12.67 -6.19
CA ALA A 160 2.98 13.69 -6.71
C ALA A 160 3.02 14.99 -5.89
N GLY A 161 2.77 16.12 -6.56
CA GLY A 161 2.75 17.44 -5.95
C GLY A 161 2.32 18.53 -6.94
N ASP A 162 2.26 19.77 -6.46
CA ASP A 162 1.87 20.91 -7.28
C ASP A 162 3.05 21.67 -7.88
N ASP A 163 4.28 21.40 -7.42
CA ASP A 163 5.53 21.94 -7.93
C ASP A 163 6.29 20.86 -8.70
N ALA A 164 6.49 21.10 -10.00
CA ALA A 164 7.14 20.14 -10.92
C ALA A 164 8.59 19.84 -10.53
N ASP A 165 9.33 20.85 -10.08
CA ASP A 165 10.74 20.71 -9.72
C ASP A 165 10.90 20.00 -8.39
N ALA A 166 10.02 20.28 -7.42
CA ALA A 166 10.01 19.54 -6.15
C ALA A 166 9.68 18.06 -6.38
N VAL A 167 8.69 17.75 -7.23
CA VAL A 167 8.37 16.35 -7.61
C VAL A 167 9.56 15.69 -8.32
N ALA A 168 10.26 16.42 -9.19
CA ALA A 168 11.45 15.92 -9.89
C ALA A 168 12.58 15.58 -8.91
N ARG A 169 12.89 16.50 -7.99
CA ARG A 169 13.95 16.30 -6.98
C ARG A 169 13.62 15.12 -6.06
N ALA A 170 12.39 15.07 -5.53
CA ALA A 170 11.95 13.99 -4.66
C ALA A 170 12.02 12.62 -5.37
N THR A 171 11.59 12.55 -6.63
CA THR A 171 11.65 11.33 -7.43
C THR A 171 13.10 10.88 -7.66
N SER A 172 14.01 11.81 -7.98
CA SER A 172 15.44 11.50 -8.18
C SER A 172 16.09 10.99 -6.90
N GLU A 173 15.73 11.56 -5.75
CA GLU A 173 16.26 11.13 -4.45
C GLU A 173 15.76 9.73 -4.08
N VAL A 174 14.49 9.41 -4.32
CA VAL A 174 13.95 8.05 -4.11
C VAL A 174 14.70 7.02 -4.95
N VAL A 175 14.99 7.33 -6.22
CA VAL A 175 15.80 6.46 -7.09
C VAL A 175 17.22 6.34 -6.56
N ARG A 176 17.84 7.43 -6.11
CA ARG A 176 19.19 7.42 -5.52
C ARG A 176 19.27 6.50 -4.30
N ILE A 177 18.26 6.57 -3.40
CA ILE A 177 18.17 5.69 -2.21
C ILE A 177 18.10 4.21 -2.64
N ALA A 178 17.26 3.89 -3.61
CA ALA A 178 17.16 2.51 -4.12
C ALA A 178 18.48 2.03 -4.73
N ASN A 179 19.11 2.86 -5.56
CA ASN A 179 20.35 2.52 -6.25
C ASN A 179 21.55 2.36 -5.29
N SER A 180 21.51 2.97 -4.10
CA SER A 180 22.57 2.86 -3.10
C SER A 180 22.63 1.49 -2.41
N ARG A 181 21.57 0.65 -2.56
CA ARG A 181 21.46 -0.65 -1.88
C ARG A 181 21.00 -1.76 -2.84
N HIS A 182 21.77 -1.99 -3.91
CA HIS A 182 21.53 -3.08 -4.87
C HIS A 182 20.20 -3.00 -5.63
N GLY A 183 19.56 -1.82 -5.66
CA GLY A 183 18.39 -1.55 -6.48
C GLY A 183 18.75 -0.86 -7.79
N GLU A 184 17.85 -0.91 -8.75
CA GLU A 184 17.84 -0.06 -9.93
C GLU A 184 16.50 0.64 -10.05
N GLY A 185 16.52 1.98 -10.09
CA GLY A 185 15.33 2.80 -10.16
C GLY A 185 15.09 3.38 -11.54
N PHE A 186 13.84 3.33 -11.97
CA PHE A 186 13.36 3.88 -13.23
C PHE A 186 12.23 4.88 -12.97
N ILE A 187 12.16 5.92 -13.79
CA ILE A 187 11.17 7.00 -13.66
C ILE A 187 10.34 7.08 -14.93
N ALA A 188 9.03 7.02 -14.79
CA ALA A 188 8.07 7.32 -15.85
C ALA A 188 7.44 8.70 -15.59
N ILE A 189 7.55 9.59 -16.58
CA ILE A 189 7.06 10.96 -16.52
C ILE A 189 5.76 11.09 -17.32
N SER A 190 5.73 10.58 -18.56
CA SER A 190 4.53 10.72 -19.38
C SER A 190 3.39 9.83 -18.89
N PRO A 191 2.12 10.23 -19.10
CA PRO A 191 0.96 9.42 -18.72
C PRO A 191 1.01 8.00 -19.33
N GLU A 192 1.49 7.86 -20.55
CA GLU A 192 1.60 6.58 -21.26
C GLU A 192 2.64 5.67 -20.60
N ALA A 193 3.82 6.21 -20.27
CA ALA A 193 4.88 5.48 -19.58
C ALA A 193 4.42 5.06 -18.17
N ARG A 194 3.76 5.95 -17.44
CA ARG A 194 3.18 5.66 -16.12
C ARG A 194 2.14 4.56 -16.19
N LYS A 195 1.20 4.64 -17.15
CA LYS A 195 0.18 3.62 -17.39
C LYS A 195 0.82 2.25 -17.68
N LYS A 196 1.93 2.22 -18.42
CA LYS A 196 2.67 0.98 -18.72
C LYS A 196 3.28 0.37 -17.45
N PHE A 197 3.82 1.16 -16.52
CA PHE A 197 4.33 0.66 -15.24
C PHE A 197 3.20 0.04 -14.40
N TRP A 198 2.06 0.73 -14.30
CA TRP A 198 0.92 0.23 -13.54
C TRP A 198 0.19 -0.95 -14.19
N LEU A 199 0.44 -1.24 -15.48
CA LEU A 199 -0.18 -2.37 -16.15
C LEU A 199 0.24 -3.71 -15.52
N ASP A 200 1.51 -3.82 -15.11
CA ASP A 200 2.02 -5.03 -14.48
C ASP A 200 1.29 -5.31 -13.15
N ARG A 201 0.95 -4.27 -12.40
CA ARG A 201 0.16 -4.37 -11.16
C ARG A 201 -1.31 -4.80 -11.40
N LYS A 202 -1.88 -4.40 -12.54
CA LYS A 202 -3.28 -4.74 -12.87
C LYS A 202 -3.49 -6.21 -13.26
N ARG A 203 -2.42 -6.94 -13.54
CA ARG A 203 -2.48 -8.35 -13.95
C ARG A 203 -2.68 -9.32 -12.79
N THR A 204 -3.02 -8.85 -11.59
CA THR A 204 -3.26 -9.69 -10.39
C THR A 204 -4.26 -10.83 -10.64
N ALA A 205 -5.28 -10.62 -11.47
CA ALA A 205 -6.22 -11.68 -11.83
C ALA A 205 -5.60 -12.85 -12.63
N ALA A 206 -4.42 -12.64 -13.22
CA ALA A 206 -3.74 -13.68 -14.00
C ALA A 206 -3.12 -14.76 -13.08
N ILE A 207 -2.81 -14.43 -11.83
CA ILE A 207 -2.18 -15.38 -10.88
C ILE A 207 -3.12 -16.55 -10.57
N SER A 208 -4.41 -16.27 -10.36
CA SER A 208 -5.39 -17.31 -10.08
C SER A 208 -5.62 -18.28 -11.27
N LYS A 209 -5.24 -17.87 -12.49
CA LYS A 209 -5.31 -18.76 -13.67
C LYS A 209 -4.10 -19.70 -13.82
N HIS A 210 -2.96 -19.35 -13.20
CA HIS A 210 -1.71 -20.09 -13.31
C HIS A 210 -1.36 -20.90 -12.08
N THR A 211 -2.08 -20.72 -11.00
CA THR A 211 -1.91 -21.49 -9.77
C THR A 211 -3.26 -22.10 -9.42
N ASN A 212 -3.34 -23.43 -9.30
CA ASN A 212 -4.50 -24.12 -8.73
C ASN A 212 -4.63 -23.86 -7.21
N ALA A 213 -3.94 -22.87 -6.69
CA ALA A 213 -3.92 -22.55 -5.27
C ALA A 213 -5.14 -21.72 -4.90
N PHE A 214 -5.78 -22.06 -3.82
CA PHE A 214 -6.76 -21.22 -3.15
C PHE A 214 -6.08 -19.91 -2.75
N LYS A 215 -6.56 -18.78 -3.26
CA LYS A 215 -6.06 -17.48 -2.88
C LYS A 215 -6.83 -16.99 -1.67
N ILE A 216 -6.20 -17.00 -0.51
CA ILE A 216 -6.70 -16.34 0.69
C ILE A 216 -6.12 -14.93 0.69
N ASN A 217 -6.99 -13.92 0.58
CA ASN A 217 -6.60 -12.52 0.69
C ASN A 217 -6.82 -12.07 2.14
N GLU A 218 -5.78 -12.16 2.95
CA GLU A 218 -5.74 -11.56 4.28
C GLU A 218 -4.76 -10.38 4.24
N ASP A 219 -5.29 -9.18 4.42
CA ASP A 219 -4.45 -7.99 4.58
C ASP A 219 -3.85 -7.98 5.98
N VAL A 220 -2.53 -7.94 6.06
CA VAL A 220 -1.81 -7.79 7.32
C VAL A 220 -1.15 -6.42 7.39
N VAL A 221 -1.04 -5.88 8.59
CA VAL A 221 -0.35 -4.62 8.85
C VAL A 221 0.77 -4.89 9.83
N ILE A 222 2.00 -4.66 9.38
CA ILE A 222 3.22 -4.84 10.16
C ILE A 222 4.06 -3.56 10.15
N PRO A 223 4.84 -3.27 11.20
CA PRO A 223 5.82 -2.20 11.17
C PRO A 223 6.85 -2.47 10.06
N LEU A 224 7.14 -1.48 9.20
CA LEU A 224 8.07 -1.63 8.08
C LEU A 224 9.44 -2.21 8.47
N PRO A 225 10.08 -1.82 9.59
CA PRO A 225 11.35 -2.41 9.99
C PRO A 225 11.28 -3.92 10.25
N ARG A 226 10.10 -4.47 10.56
CA ARG A 226 9.87 -5.90 10.78
C ARG A 226 9.46 -6.67 9.52
N MET A 227 9.41 -6.01 8.38
CA MET A 227 8.97 -6.62 7.12
C MET A 227 9.87 -7.80 6.70
N ALA A 228 11.18 -7.71 6.94
CA ALA A 228 12.11 -8.81 6.67
C ALA A 228 11.79 -10.05 7.52
N GLU A 229 11.59 -9.88 8.83
CA GLU A 229 11.21 -10.94 9.76
C GLU A 229 9.89 -11.60 9.36
N TYR A 230 8.90 -10.78 8.95
CA TYR A 230 7.62 -11.28 8.46
C TYR A 230 7.79 -12.14 7.21
N THR A 231 8.57 -11.67 6.23
CA THR A 231 8.81 -12.40 4.97
C THR A 231 9.51 -13.73 5.23
N ASP A 232 10.56 -13.74 6.04
CA ASP A 232 11.28 -14.95 6.43
C ASP A 232 10.35 -15.94 7.18
N GLY A 233 9.47 -15.41 8.05
CA GLY A 233 8.48 -16.20 8.79
C GLY A 233 7.46 -16.87 7.88
N ILE A 234 6.90 -16.15 6.91
CA ILE A 234 5.96 -16.68 5.92
C ILE A 234 6.63 -17.73 5.04
N GLU A 235 7.87 -17.51 4.60
CA GLU A 235 8.60 -18.49 3.79
C GLU A 235 8.83 -19.79 4.57
N ARG A 236 9.26 -19.70 5.82
CA ARG A 236 9.42 -20.86 6.71
C ARG A 236 8.12 -21.65 6.89
N ILE A 237 7.01 -20.96 7.21
CA ILE A 237 5.70 -21.58 7.37
C ILE A 237 5.26 -22.30 6.10
N ASN A 238 5.45 -21.64 4.94
CA ASN A 238 5.13 -22.26 3.66
C ASN A 238 5.94 -23.52 3.40
N ILE A 239 7.22 -23.55 3.75
CA ILE A 239 8.07 -24.75 3.60
C ILE A 239 7.62 -25.86 4.57
N GLU A 240 7.40 -25.50 5.84
CA GLU A 240 7.00 -26.45 6.88
C GLU A 240 5.63 -27.10 6.61
N LEU A 241 4.69 -26.35 6.03
CA LEU A 241 3.33 -26.81 5.76
C LEU A 241 3.09 -27.25 4.30
N SER A 242 4.08 -27.14 3.42
CA SER A 242 4.03 -27.67 2.05
C SER A 242 4.37 -29.17 2.10
N LEU A 243 3.33 -29.99 2.23
CA LEU A 243 3.38 -31.44 2.11
C LEU A 243 2.99 -31.89 0.69
#